data_1ac56645bcad4b4c607c867c73f4b34c
#
_entry.id   1ac56645bcad4b4c607c867c73f4b34c
#
_cell.length_a   1.000
_cell.length_b   1.000
_cell.length_c   1.000
_cell.angle_alpha   90.00
_cell.angle_beta   90.00
_cell.angle_gamma   90.00
#
_symmetry.space_group_name_H-M   'P 1'
#
loop_
_entity.id
_entity.type
_entity.pdbx_description
1 polymer ?
#
loop_
_entity_poly.entity_id
_entity_poly.type
_entity_poly.pdbx_seq_one_letter_code
_entity_poly.pdbx_strand_id
1 'polypeptide(L)'
;ESFTGLTSLRLNEGREFEEELASVEELLMEYEEAGIESPLIGFDFKKLLEEKHKEIVLKDELLRAVEEDRIIPFFQPIYDIKTGKANKFEVLMRIKQGDKYLPPFQYIQIAELFNMIESVDFIVISKALEYKKKIDANDEVELSVNISGLVLHDYKFLNKIVKKVDELNIKHSN
;
A
#
# COMPACT_ATOMS: atom_id res chain seq x y z
N GLU A 1 42.10 9.17 3.14
CA GLU A 1 41.02 9.91 3.84
C GLU A 1 39.75 9.14 3.68
N SER A 2 39.18 8.77 4.81
CA SER A 2 38.13 7.79 4.98
C SER A 2 36.78 8.34 4.44
N PHE A 3 36.17 7.64 3.49
CA PHE A 3 34.81 7.85 3.04
C PHE A 3 33.81 7.44 4.16
N THR A 4 33.46 8.36 5.02
CA THR A 4 32.45 8.18 6.07
C THR A 4 31.09 8.80 5.73
N GLY A 5 30.85 9.12 4.43
CA GLY A 5 29.64 9.86 4.00
C GLY A 5 28.43 9.03 3.59
N LEU A 6 28.56 7.70 3.40
CA LEU A 6 27.50 6.90 2.77
C LEU A 6 26.66 6.05 3.75
N THR A 7 26.81 6.23 5.06
CA THR A 7 26.19 5.34 6.04
C THR A 7 24.86 5.80 6.64
N SER A 8 24.25 6.85 6.12
CA SER A 8 22.88 7.20 6.58
C SER A 8 22.05 7.90 5.49
N LEU A 9 21.70 7.18 4.46
CA LEU A 9 20.46 7.50 3.72
C LEU A 9 19.29 7.27 4.67
N ARG A 10 19.08 8.19 5.61
CA ARG A 10 17.81 8.26 6.33
C ARG A 10 16.80 8.83 5.33
N LEU A 11 15.84 8.00 4.96
CA LEU A 11 14.65 8.37 4.22
C LEU A 11 13.87 9.42 5.02
N ASN A 12 14.22 10.67 4.89
CA ASN A 12 13.41 11.80 5.30
C ASN A 12 12.56 12.22 4.09
N GLU A 13 11.31 12.22 4.33
CA GLU A 13 10.15 12.68 3.59
C GLU A 13 10.37 13.47 2.27
N GLY A 14 10.08 12.78 1.17
CA GLY A 14 9.61 13.34 -0.11
C GLY A 14 10.61 14.18 -0.91
N ARG A 15 10.81 15.42 -0.59
CA ARG A 15 11.64 16.37 -1.37
C ARG A 15 13.15 16.19 -1.12
N GLU A 16 13.56 15.94 0.10
CA GLU A 16 14.98 15.68 0.43
C GLU A 16 15.52 14.47 -0.30
N PHE A 17 14.67 13.45 -0.52
CA PHE A 17 15.08 12.24 -1.22
C PHE A 17 15.32 12.48 -2.72
N GLU A 18 14.48 13.29 -3.39
CA GLU A 18 14.68 13.65 -4.81
C GLU A 18 15.95 14.48 -4.99
N GLU A 19 16.25 15.39 -4.05
CA GLU A 19 17.48 16.20 -4.08
C GLU A 19 18.72 15.34 -3.80
N GLU A 20 18.65 14.40 -2.86
CA GLU A 20 19.73 13.44 -2.59
C GLU A 20 19.96 12.50 -3.79
N LEU A 21 18.88 12.05 -4.44
CA LEU A 21 18.94 11.23 -5.64
C LEU A 21 19.64 11.96 -6.78
N ALA A 22 19.24 13.20 -7.05
CA ALA A 22 19.84 14.04 -8.08
C ALA A 22 21.34 14.28 -7.81
N SER A 23 21.72 14.50 -6.55
CA SER A 23 23.12 14.68 -6.14
C SER A 23 23.97 13.43 -6.38
N VAL A 24 23.39 12.25 -6.20
CA VAL A 24 24.08 10.98 -6.46
C VAL A 24 24.19 10.70 -7.95
N GLU A 25 23.16 11.02 -8.74
CA GLU A 25 23.20 10.91 -10.20
C GLU A 25 24.28 11.83 -10.79
N GLU A 26 24.40 13.07 -10.31
CA GLU A 26 25.43 14.03 -10.72
C GLU A 26 26.84 13.51 -10.39
N LEU A 27 27.05 12.98 -9.19
CA LEU A 27 28.32 12.36 -8.80
C LEU A 27 28.68 11.15 -9.67
N LEU A 28 27.73 10.31 -10.03
CA LEU A 28 27.98 9.16 -10.92
C LEU A 28 28.38 9.61 -12.32
N MET A 29 27.74 10.66 -12.87
CA MET A 29 28.11 11.24 -14.15
C MET A 29 29.53 11.81 -14.11
N GLU A 30 29.92 12.51 -13.04
CA GLU A 30 31.29 13.02 -12.86
C GLU A 30 32.34 11.88 -12.84
N TYR A 31 32.05 10.75 -12.17
CA TYR A 31 32.94 9.59 -12.15
C TYR A 31 33.06 8.93 -13.53
N GLU A 32 31.94 8.78 -14.26
CA GLU A 32 31.95 8.24 -15.63
C GLU A 32 32.72 9.13 -16.59
N GLU A 33 32.52 10.45 -16.55
CA GLU A 33 33.26 11.42 -17.39
C GLU A 33 34.76 11.48 -17.05
N ALA A 34 35.10 11.31 -15.81
CA ALA A 34 36.52 11.28 -15.36
C ALA A 34 37.21 9.94 -15.69
N GLY A 35 36.48 8.92 -16.16
CA GLY A 35 37.03 7.58 -16.40
C GLY A 35 37.50 6.90 -15.13
N ILE A 36 36.99 7.30 -13.97
CA ILE A 36 37.32 6.73 -12.68
C ILE A 36 36.36 5.61 -12.41
N GLU A 37 36.85 4.38 -12.14
CA GLU A 37 36.02 3.30 -11.65
C GLU A 37 35.38 3.74 -10.34
N SER A 38 34.04 3.77 -10.32
CA SER A 38 33.27 4.11 -9.12
C SER A 38 33.72 3.20 -7.95
N PRO A 39 33.97 3.73 -6.74
CA PRO A 39 34.29 2.92 -5.56
C PRO A 39 33.16 1.96 -5.15
N LEU A 40 32.04 2.01 -5.83
CA LEU A 40 30.87 1.12 -5.70
C LEU A 40 30.96 -0.09 -6.65
N ILE A 41 32.16 -0.56 -6.99
CA ILE A 41 32.38 -1.77 -7.78
C ILE A 41 31.57 -2.94 -7.20
N GLY A 42 30.62 -3.45 -7.98
CA GLY A 42 29.74 -4.54 -7.60
C GLY A 42 28.34 -4.13 -7.11
N PHE A 43 28.05 -2.85 -6.94
CA PHE A 43 26.72 -2.35 -6.65
C PHE A 43 26.10 -1.79 -7.95
N ASP A 44 25.00 -2.37 -8.40
CA ASP A 44 24.25 -1.83 -9.55
C ASP A 44 23.44 -0.61 -9.09
N PHE A 45 24.15 0.51 -8.97
CA PHE A 45 23.60 1.76 -8.45
C PHE A 45 22.51 2.29 -9.37
N LYS A 46 22.65 2.12 -10.68
CA LYS A 46 21.64 2.50 -11.66
C LYS A 46 20.33 1.74 -11.42
N LYS A 47 20.43 0.45 -11.16
CA LYS A 47 19.26 -0.37 -10.83
C LYS A 47 18.58 0.07 -9.52
N LEU A 48 19.37 0.42 -8.49
CA LEU A 48 18.84 0.95 -7.24
C LEU A 48 18.08 2.25 -7.46
N LEU A 49 18.63 3.17 -8.27
CA LEU A 49 17.96 4.43 -8.62
C LEU A 49 16.65 4.19 -9.38
N GLU A 50 16.65 3.29 -10.36
CA GLU A 50 15.44 2.91 -11.10
C GLU A 50 14.36 2.32 -10.17
N GLU A 51 14.77 1.48 -9.21
CA GLU A 51 13.86 0.91 -8.20
C GLU A 51 13.28 2.00 -7.29
N LYS A 52 14.10 2.93 -6.81
CA LYS A 52 13.67 4.05 -5.96
C LYS A 52 12.76 5.02 -6.70
N HIS A 53 13.08 5.35 -7.93
CA HIS A 53 12.21 6.17 -8.76
C HIS A 53 10.83 5.52 -8.97
N LYS A 54 10.81 4.21 -9.21
CA LYS A 54 9.55 3.45 -9.32
C LYS A 54 8.73 3.47 -8.02
N GLU A 55 9.38 3.38 -6.85
CA GLU A 55 8.71 3.47 -5.55
C GLU A 55 8.02 4.83 -5.38
N ILE A 56 8.68 5.94 -5.75
CA ILE A 56 8.13 7.30 -5.68
C ILE A 56 6.92 7.44 -6.60
N VAL A 57 7.03 6.99 -7.85
CA VAL A 57 5.92 7.03 -8.82
C VAL A 57 4.71 6.26 -8.31
N LEU A 58 4.92 5.08 -7.72
CA LEU A 58 3.85 4.27 -7.14
C LEU A 58 3.24 4.91 -5.88
N LYS A 59 4.07 5.58 -5.05
CA LYS A 59 3.59 6.36 -3.90
C LYS A 59 2.65 7.47 -4.33
N ASP A 60 3.06 8.27 -5.32
CA ASP A 60 2.24 9.38 -5.84
C ASP A 60 0.93 8.89 -6.48
N GLU A 61 0.99 7.77 -7.19
CA GLU A 61 -0.22 7.12 -7.73
C GLU A 61 -1.15 6.67 -6.61
N LEU A 62 -0.62 6.06 -5.54
CA LEU A 62 -1.40 5.62 -4.39
C LEU A 62 -2.02 6.80 -3.64
N LEU A 63 -1.27 7.89 -3.41
CA LEU A 63 -1.80 9.12 -2.81
C LEU A 63 -2.97 9.66 -3.61
N ARG A 64 -2.81 9.79 -4.93
CA ARG A 64 -3.91 10.21 -5.82
C ARG A 64 -5.09 9.25 -5.78
N ALA A 65 -4.83 7.94 -5.70
CA ALA A 65 -5.90 6.95 -5.60
C ALA A 65 -6.70 7.06 -4.29
N VAL A 66 -6.05 7.46 -3.20
CA VAL A 66 -6.72 7.78 -1.91
C VAL A 66 -7.55 9.04 -2.05
N GLU A 67 -6.96 10.15 -2.54
CA GLU A 67 -7.62 11.46 -2.65
C GLU A 67 -8.81 11.45 -3.61
N GLU A 68 -8.69 10.71 -4.72
CA GLU A 68 -9.72 10.62 -5.76
C GLU A 68 -10.73 9.47 -5.52
N ASP A 69 -10.69 8.85 -4.35
CA ASP A 69 -11.60 7.75 -3.97
C ASP A 69 -11.55 6.53 -4.91
N ARG A 70 -10.39 6.25 -5.51
CA ARG A 70 -10.17 5.18 -6.50
C ARG A 70 -9.81 3.82 -5.90
N ILE A 71 -9.67 3.72 -4.59
CA ILE A 71 -9.50 2.42 -3.90
C ILE A 71 -10.85 1.74 -3.79
N ILE A 72 -10.98 0.57 -4.42
CA ILE A 72 -12.26 -0.16 -4.56
C ILE A 72 -12.12 -1.56 -3.97
N PRO A 73 -13.05 -2.01 -3.08
CA PRO A 73 -13.10 -3.39 -2.66
C PRO A 73 -13.76 -4.27 -3.74
N PHE A 74 -13.11 -5.38 -4.06
CA PHE A 74 -13.69 -6.49 -4.82
C PHE A 74 -14.03 -7.61 -3.85
N PHE A 75 -15.01 -8.43 -4.21
CA PHE A 75 -15.53 -9.50 -3.37
C PHE A 75 -15.38 -10.83 -4.08
N GLN A 76 -14.48 -11.68 -3.57
CA GLN A 76 -14.29 -13.02 -4.08
C GLN A 76 -15.09 -14.03 -3.27
N PRO A 77 -16.06 -14.75 -3.86
CA PRO A 77 -16.89 -15.69 -3.11
C PRO A 77 -16.08 -16.89 -2.64
N ILE A 78 -16.33 -17.31 -1.39
CA ILE A 78 -15.82 -18.55 -0.80
C ILE A 78 -17.01 -19.51 -0.72
N TYR A 79 -16.92 -20.61 -1.45
CA TYR A 79 -18.00 -21.61 -1.52
C TYR A 79 -17.84 -22.67 -0.45
N ASP A 80 -18.92 -22.97 0.25
CA ASP A 80 -19.02 -24.17 1.07
C ASP A 80 -19.14 -25.41 0.15
N ILE A 81 -18.16 -26.31 0.22
CA ILE A 81 -18.07 -27.48 -0.66
C ILE A 81 -19.27 -28.43 -0.48
N LYS A 82 -19.85 -28.48 0.74
CA LYS A 82 -20.96 -29.40 1.05
C LYS A 82 -22.29 -28.88 0.53
N THR A 83 -22.51 -27.57 0.60
CA THR A 83 -23.79 -26.95 0.25
C THR A 83 -23.80 -26.29 -1.10
N GLY A 84 -22.62 -26.00 -1.68
CA GLY A 84 -22.45 -25.24 -2.92
C GLY A 84 -22.84 -23.76 -2.80
N LYS A 85 -23.11 -23.26 -1.60
CA LYS A 85 -23.48 -21.87 -1.35
C LYS A 85 -22.28 -21.00 -1.03
N ALA A 86 -22.34 -19.73 -1.41
CA ALA A 86 -21.38 -18.71 -1.05
C ALA A 86 -22.09 -17.62 -0.22
N ASN A 87 -21.86 -17.64 1.08
CA ASN A 87 -22.26 -16.59 2.01
C ASN A 87 -21.06 -15.87 2.64
N LYS A 88 -19.86 -16.29 2.28
CA LYS A 88 -18.60 -15.70 2.73
C LYS A 88 -17.81 -15.17 1.54
N PHE A 89 -17.23 -13.98 1.69
CA PHE A 89 -16.47 -13.32 0.63
C PHE A 89 -15.15 -12.80 1.18
N GLU A 90 -14.07 -13.02 0.42
CA GLU A 90 -12.80 -12.34 0.65
C GLU A 90 -12.84 -10.96 -0.01
N VAL A 91 -12.48 -9.93 0.77
CA VAL A 91 -12.38 -8.56 0.30
C VAL A 91 -10.98 -8.32 -0.24
N LEU A 92 -10.89 -7.98 -1.51
CA LEU A 92 -9.64 -7.74 -2.22
C LEU A 92 -9.58 -6.30 -2.71
N MET A 93 -8.58 -5.57 -2.27
CA MET A 93 -8.31 -4.21 -2.76
C MET A 93 -8.04 -4.19 -4.26
N ARG A 94 -8.55 -3.18 -4.96
CA ARG A 94 -8.17 -2.81 -6.33
C ARG A 94 -8.04 -1.30 -6.42
N ILE A 95 -7.19 -0.84 -7.33
CA ILE A 95 -7.10 0.59 -7.66
C ILE A 95 -7.73 0.78 -9.03
N LYS A 96 -8.75 1.63 -9.10
CA LYS A 96 -9.41 1.99 -10.36
C LYS A 96 -8.54 2.98 -11.13
N GLN A 97 -8.24 2.66 -12.40
CA GLN A 97 -7.50 3.52 -13.32
C GLN A 97 -8.22 3.53 -14.67
N GLY A 98 -9.03 4.56 -14.90
CA GLY A 98 -9.96 4.59 -16.04
C GLY A 98 -10.92 3.39 -15.99
N ASP A 99 -10.92 2.57 -17.05
CA ASP A 99 -11.74 1.36 -17.14
C ASP A 99 -11.06 0.10 -16.58
N LYS A 100 -9.86 0.23 -16.06
CA LYS A 100 -9.07 -0.89 -15.52
C LYS A 100 -9.05 -0.90 -14.00
N TYR A 101 -8.79 -2.10 -13.45
CA TYR A 101 -8.57 -2.30 -12.03
C TYR A 101 -7.20 -2.94 -11.82
N LEU A 102 -6.31 -2.21 -11.16
CA LEU A 102 -4.94 -2.64 -10.90
C LEU A 102 -4.90 -3.57 -9.68
N PRO A 103 -4.05 -4.61 -9.70
CA PRO A 103 -3.85 -5.50 -8.57
C PRO A 103 -3.14 -4.77 -7.42
N PRO A 104 -3.38 -5.17 -6.15
CA PRO A 104 -2.93 -4.41 -4.99
C PRO A 104 -1.45 -4.60 -4.63
N PHE A 105 -0.79 -5.66 -5.11
CA PHE A 105 0.49 -6.15 -4.60
C PHE A 105 1.57 -5.07 -4.43
N GLN A 106 1.85 -4.31 -5.50
CA GLN A 106 2.86 -3.26 -5.47
C GLN A 106 2.45 -2.09 -4.56
N TYR A 107 1.16 -1.76 -4.55
CA TYR A 107 0.63 -0.65 -3.77
C TYR A 107 0.55 -0.94 -2.27
N ILE A 108 0.34 -2.20 -1.87
CA ILE A 108 0.42 -2.60 -0.46
C ILE A 108 1.86 -2.44 0.05
N GLN A 109 2.85 -2.90 -0.71
CA GLN A 109 4.26 -2.74 -0.34
C GLN A 109 4.64 -1.26 -0.19
N ILE A 110 4.20 -0.41 -1.11
CA ILE A 110 4.40 1.03 -1.05
C ILE A 110 3.67 1.65 0.15
N ALA A 111 2.43 1.25 0.41
CA ALA A 111 1.68 1.72 1.57
C ALA A 111 2.37 1.37 2.90
N GLU A 112 2.96 0.19 3.00
CA GLU A 112 3.75 -0.24 4.16
C GLU A 112 5.05 0.55 4.28
N LEU A 113 5.79 0.71 3.17
CA LEU A 113 7.07 1.41 3.12
C LEU A 113 6.94 2.89 3.53
N PHE A 114 5.87 3.55 3.11
CA PHE A 114 5.62 4.97 3.37
C PHE A 114 4.59 5.24 4.49
N ASN A 115 4.33 4.24 5.36
CA ASN A 115 3.42 4.35 6.50
C ASN A 115 1.98 4.80 6.14
N MET A 116 1.52 4.46 4.94
CA MET A 116 0.17 4.76 4.45
C MET A 116 -0.82 3.61 4.66
N ILE A 117 -0.33 2.45 5.09
CA ILE A 117 -1.11 1.21 5.11
C ILE A 117 -2.34 1.28 6.03
N GLU A 118 -2.27 1.97 7.17
CA GLU A 118 -3.43 2.18 8.05
C GLU A 118 -4.59 2.85 7.32
N SER A 119 -4.27 3.92 6.56
CA SER A 119 -5.28 4.66 5.80
C SER A 119 -5.88 3.81 4.68
N VAL A 120 -5.04 3.06 3.97
CA VAL A 120 -5.46 2.18 2.87
C VAL A 120 -6.36 1.06 3.38
N ASP A 121 -5.95 0.35 4.44
CA ASP A 121 -6.73 -0.73 5.05
C ASP A 121 -8.07 -0.20 5.56
N PHE A 122 -8.08 0.97 6.22
CA PHE A 122 -9.31 1.57 6.72
C PHE A 122 -10.28 1.96 5.60
N ILE A 123 -9.79 2.46 4.45
CA ILE A 123 -10.63 2.77 3.29
C ILE A 123 -11.26 1.50 2.74
N VAL A 124 -10.48 0.43 2.55
CA VAL A 124 -10.97 -0.85 2.03
C VAL A 124 -12.03 -1.44 2.95
N ILE A 125 -11.75 -1.50 4.26
CA ILE A 125 -12.66 -2.02 5.28
C ILE A 125 -13.96 -1.19 5.29
N SER A 126 -13.86 0.14 5.37
CA SER A 126 -15.01 1.03 5.44
C SER A 126 -15.94 0.86 4.25
N LYS A 127 -15.38 0.86 3.03
CA LYS A 127 -16.17 0.67 1.80
C LYS A 127 -16.79 -0.72 1.73
N ALA A 128 -16.07 -1.76 2.16
CA ALA A 128 -16.60 -3.13 2.19
C ALA A 128 -17.78 -3.25 3.15
N LEU A 129 -17.68 -2.66 4.35
CA LEU A 129 -18.76 -2.64 5.33
C LEU A 129 -19.99 -1.85 4.84
N GLU A 130 -19.76 -0.69 4.21
CA GLU A 130 -20.83 0.11 3.61
C GLU A 130 -21.55 -0.64 2.49
N TYR A 131 -20.80 -1.38 1.68
CA TYR A 131 -21.38 -2.22 0.63
C TYR A 131 -22.17 -3.38 1.21
N LYS A 132 -21.61 -4.08 2.21
CA LYS A 132 -22.33 -5.13 2.95
C LYS A 132 -23.65 -4.60 3.49
N LYS A 133 -23.66 -3.44 4.15
CA LYS A 133 -24.87 -2.85 4.71
C LYS A 133 -25.95 -2.58 3.66
N LYS A 134 -25.57 -2.22 2.44
CA LYS A 134 -26.51 -1.96 1.33
C LYS A 134 -27.17 -3.21 0.79
N ILE A 135 -26.43 -4.33 0.69
CA ILE A 135 -26.89 -5.53 -0.03
C ILE A 135 -27.37 -6.64 0.89
N ASP A 136 -27.00 -6.63 2.15
CA ASP A 136 -27.24 -7.70 3.12
C ASP A 136 -28.11 -7.20 4.26
N ALA A 137 -29.42 -7.05 4.00
CA ALA A 137 -30.38 -6.55 4.97
C ALA A 137 -30.53 -7.45 6.21
N ASN A 138 -30.29 -8.76 6.06
CA ASN A 138 -30.41 -9.75 7.12
C ASN A 138 -29.10 -10.00 7.88
N ASP A 139 -27.99 -9.41 7.39
CA ASP A 139 -26.65 -9.59 7.95
C ASP A 139 -26.19 -11.07 7.95
N GLU A 140 -26.48 -11.77 6.85
CA GLU A 140 -26.14 -13.19 6.63
C GLU A 140 -24.81 -13.39 5.91
N VAL A 141 -24.28 -12.32 5.25
CA VAL A 141 -23.02 -12.35 4.50
C VAL A 141 -21.85 -12.11 5.44
N GLU A 142 -20.86 -12.98 5.36
CA GLU A 142 -19.58 -12.83 6.06
C GLU A 142 -18.55 -12.19 5.14
N LEU A 143 -17.79 -11.21 5.65
CA LEU A 143 -16.65 -10.63 4.95
C LEU A 143 -15.35 -11.00 5.67
N SER A 144 -14.39 -11.48 4.90
CA SER A 144 -13.01 -11.69 5.34
C SER A 144 -12.14 -10.60 4.72
N VAL A 145 -11.50 -9.78 5.53
CA VAL A 145 -10.67 -8.67 5.06
C VAL A 145 -9.23 -8.91 5.48
N ASN A 146 -8.30 -8.79 4.54
CA ASN A 146 -6.88 -8.82 4.83
C ASN A 146 -6.46 -7.48 5.46
N ILE A 147 -5.73 -7.55 6.56
CA ILE A 147 -5.18 -6.39 7.27
C ILE A 147 -3.67 -6.58 7.38
N SER A 148 -2.89 -5.53 7.15
CA SER A 148 -1.44 -5.59 7.32
C SER A 148 -1.06 -5.90 8.78
N GLY A 149 -0.06 -6.77 8.94
CA GLY A 149 0.50 -7.08 10.25
C GLY A 149 1.05 -5.85 10.99
N LEU A 150 1.42 -4.79 10.27
CA LEU A 150 1.94 -3.56 10.85
C LEU A 150 0.90 -2.78 11.67
N VAL A 151 -0.39 -2.91 11.33
CA VAL A 151 -1.48 -2.18 12.01
C VAL A 151 -2.29 -3.04 12.98
N LEU A 152 -2.08 -4.35 13.00
CA LEU A 152 -2.83 -5.27 13.88
C LEU A 152 -2.59 -5.02 15.38
N HIS A 153 -1.49 -4.42 15.74
CA HIS A 153 -1.14 -4.09 17.13
C HIS A 153 -1.61 -2.68 17.56
N ASP A 154 -2.16 -1.89 16.62
CA ASP A 154 -2.66 -0.56 16.93
C ASP A 154 -4.11 -0.60 17.40
N TYR A 155 -4.30 -0.50 18.72
CA TYR A 155 -5.63 -0.43 19.32
C TYR A 155 -6.48 0.75 18.82
N LYS A 156 -5.87 1.85 18.39
CA LYS A 156 -6.64 2.98 17.85
C LYS A 156 -7.23 2.63 16.50
N PHE A 157 -6.45 1.94 15.67
CA PHE A 157 -6.92 1.42 14.39
C PHE A 157 -8.06 0.41 14.57
N LEU A 158 -7.90 -0.57 15.46
CA LEU A 158 -8.94 -1.56 15.73
C LEU A 158 -10.21 -0.91 16.26
N ASN A 159 -10.11 0.04 17.19
CA ASN A 159 -11.27 0.80 17.68
C ASN A 159 -11.97 1.62 16.59
N LYS A 160 -11.24 2.12 15.60
CA LYS A 160 -11.78 2.83 14.44
C LYS A 160 -12.66 1.91 13.59
N ILE A 161 -12.21 0.66 13.40
CA ILE A 161 -12.99 -0.38 12.70
C ILE A 161 -14.26 -0.71 13.49
N VAL A 162 -14.14 -0.99 14.80
CA VAL A 162 -15.28 -1.30 15.66
C VAL A 162 -16.34 -0.19 15.61
N LYS A 163 -15.92 1.07 15.76
CA LYS A 163 -16.83 2.22 15.61
C LYS A 163 -17.54 2.25 14.26
N LYS A 164 -16.84 1.95 13.17
CA LYS A 164 -17.45 1.91 11.84
C LYS A 164 -18.51 0.80 11.74
N VAL A 165 -18.26 -0.38 12.32
CA VAL A 165 -19.22 -1.49 12.40
C VAL A 165 -20.48 -1.06 13.18
N ASP A 166 -20.29 -0.41 14.34
CA ASP A 166 -21.37 0.09 15.19
C ASP A 166 -22.20 1.16 14.50
N GLU A 167 -21.54 2.16 13.85
CA GLU A 167 -22.21 3.22 13.08
C GLU A 167 -23.10 2.67 11.96
N LEU A 168 -22.68 1.59 11.34
CA LEU A 168 -23.45 0.93 10.28
C LEU A 168 -24.50 -0.05 10.82
N ASN A 169 -24.57 -0.27 12.15
CA ASN A 169 -25.43 -1.27 12.78
C ASN A 169 -25.29 -2.66 12.15
N ILE A 170 -24.05 -3.09 11.93
CA ILE A 170 -23.71 -4.44 11.47
C ILE A 170 -23.55 -5.32 12.72
N LYS A 171 -24.13 -6.52 12.70
CA LYS A 171 -24.03 -7.45 13.84
C LYS A 171 -22.57 -7.93 14.00
N HIS A 172 -22.12 -7.93 15.24
CA HIS A 172 -20.88 -8.62 15.60
C HIS A 172 -21.14 -10.13 15.55
N SER A 173 -20.37 -10.87 14.73
CA SER A 173 -20.34 -12.33 14.86
C SER A 173 -19.47 -12.70 16.05
N ASN A 174 -19.96 -13.61 16.89
CA ASN A 174 -19.19 -14.19 18.00
C ASN A 174 -18.07 -15.08 17.50
#